data_bf9223d3ca69b01721db1b34dd674382
#
_entry.id   bf9223d3ca69b01721db1b34dd674382
#
_cell.length_a   1.000
_cell.length_b   1.000
_cell.length_c   1.000
_cell.angle_alpha   90.00
_cell.angle_beta   90.00
_cell.angle_gamma   90.00
#
_symmetry.space_group_name_H-M   'P 1'
#
loop_
_entity.id
_entity.type
_entity.pdbx_description
1 polymer ?
#
loop_
_entity_poly.entity_id
_entity_poly.type
_entity_poly.pdbx_seq_one_letter_code
_entity_poly.pdbx_strand_id
1 'polypeptide(L)'
;MQVVHLQWNRPKMALSGFDDLLIPCTRVEVVAHLSVTDSGVRQLLRCDFRDGFGPEDLSDSEHMTFETTLHGEEGENPVVVFNTHPLAIAGVDFPDIAVLPPYTFTEDGISITLRGVSSGISKFLALAREIMPTDKVKVINEED
;
A
#
# COMPACT_ATOMS: atom_id res chain seq x y z
N MET A 1 16.42 8.71 -13.67
CA MET A 1 15.29 8.42 -12.75
C MET A 1 14.02 8.17 -13.52
N GLN A 2 13.24 7.23 -13.07
CA GLN A 2 11.92 6.94 -13.63
C GLN A 2 10.85 7.16 -12.56
N VAL A 3 9.68 7.62 -13.00
CA VAL A 3 8.45 7.58 -12.21
C VAL A 3 7.50 6.62 -12.90
N VAL A 4 7.08 5.60 -12.19
CA VAL A 4 6.31 4.49 -12.74
C VAL A 4 5.03 4.33 -11.95
N HIS A 5 3.91 4.18 -12.66
CA HIS A 5 2.62 3.88 -12.07
C HIS A 5 2.32 2.40 -12.23
N LEU A 6 2.02 1.74 -11.11
CA LEU A 6 1.67 0.32 -11.08
C LEU A 6 0.20 0.18 -10.70
N GLN A 7 -0.47 -0.77 -11.34
CA GLN A 7 -1.86 -1.07 -11.04
C GLN A 7 -2.09 -2.57 -10.99
N TRP A 8 -2.80 -3.00 -9.96
CA TRP A 8 -3.29 -4.37 -9.79
C TRP A 8 -4.81 -4.32 -9.73
N ASN A 9 -5.49 -5.17 -10.51
CA ASN A 9 -6.94 -5.27 -10.43
C ASN A 9 -7.34 -6.07 -9.18
N ARG A 10 -8.63 -6.12 -8.87
CA ARG A 10 -9.12 -6.78 -7.66
C ARG A 10 -8.81 -8.27 -7.60
N PRO A 11 -8.95 -9.09 -8.66
CA PRO A 11 -8.56 -10.49 -8.62
C PRO A 11 -7.09 -10.71 -8.25
N LYS A 12 -6.19 -9.86 -8.74
CA LYS A 12 -4.77 -9.93 -8.36
C LYS A 12 -4.54 -9.52 -6.92
N MET A 13 -5.24 -8.49 -6.46
CA MET A 13 -5.23 -8.02 -5.07
C MET A 13 -5.65 -9.14 -4.12
N ALA A 14 -6.66 -9.91 -4.47
CA ALA A 14 -7.16 -11.03 -3.67
C ALA A 14 -6.11 -12.13 -3.48
N LEU A 15 -5.26 -12.38 -4.49
CA LEU A 15 -4.19 -13.37 -4.41
C LEU A 15 -3.16 -13.06 -3.32
N SER A 16 -2.99 -11.80 -2.97
CA SER A 16 -2.01 -11.36 -1.97
C SER A 16 -2.56 -11.21 -0.57
N GLY A 17 -3.88 -11.36 -0.39
CA GLY A 17 -4.55 -11.14 0.90
C GLY A 17 -4.97 -9.69 1.15
N PHE A 18 -4.62 -8.74 0.33
CA PHE A 18 -5.04 -7.34 0.50
C PHE A 18 -6.54 -7.14 0.32
N ASP A 19 -7.23 -8.08 -0.31
CA ASP A 19 -8.68 -8.04 -0.50
C ASP A 19 -9.43 -7.98 0.84
N ASP A 20 -8.83 -8.50 1.91
CA ASP A 20 -9.40 -8.48 3.26
C ASP A 20 -9.64 -7.05 3.78
N LEU A 21 -8.87 -6.08 3.31
CA LEU A 21 -9.05 -4.67 3.68
C LEU A 21 -10.37 -4.10 3.17
N LEU A 22 -10.93 -4.68 2.12
CA LEU A 22 -12.19 -4.25 1.53
C LEU A 22 -13.43 -4.85 2.21
N ILE A 23 -13.23 -5.71 3.21
CA ILE A 23 -14.33 -6.17 4.06
C ILE A 23 -14.82 -5.03 4.95
N PRO A 24 -13.96 -4.38 5.77
CA PRO A 24 -14.39 -3.24 6.58
C PRO A 24 -14.44 -1.90 5.83
N CYS A 25 -13.77 -1.78 4.68
CA CYS A 25 -13.59 -0.49 4.00
C CYS A 25 -14.01 -0.53 2.54
N THR A 26 -14.53 0.59 2.05
CA THR A 26 -14.72 0.81 0.61
C THR A 26 -13.46 1.36 -0.04
N ARG A 27 -12.62 2.04 0.75
CA ARG A 27 -11.36 2.63 0.28
C ARG A 27 -10.38 2.74 1.43
N VAL A 28 -9.14 2.39 1.17
CA VAL A 28 -8.01 2.61 2.09
C VAL A 28 -6.95 3.41 1.34
N GLU A 29 -6.55 4.53 1.92
CA GLU A 29 -5.48 5.36 1.38
C GLU A 29 -4.30 5.33 2.33
N VAL A 30 -3.13 4.93 1.85
CA VAL A 30 -1.87 5.04 2.60
C VAL A 30 -1.34 6.45 2.40
N VAL A 31 -1.37 7.24 3.46
CA VAL A 31 -1.01 8.66 3.43
C VAL A 31 0.49 8.85 3.65
N ALA A 32 1.09 8.03 4.51
CA ALA A 32 2.50 8.14 4.85
C ALA A 32 3.05 6.84 5.42
N HIS A 33 4.35 6.66 5.29
CA HIS A 33 5.10 5.64 6.04
C HIS A 33 5.72 6.32 7.25
N LEU A 34 5.39 5.86 8.46
CA LEU A 34 5.82 6.48 9.70
C LEU A 34 7.13 5.91 10.22
N SER A 35 7.31 4.59 10.07
CA SER A 35 8.56 3.94 10.45
C SER A 35 8.69 2.61 9.73
N VAL A 36 9.93 2.15 9.59
CA VAL A 36 10.27 0.90 8.91
C VAL A 36 11.11 0.07 9.86
N THR A 37 10.75 -1.21 10.01
CA THR A 37 11.52 -2.19 10.76
C THR A 37 11.77 -3.41 9.88
N ASP A 38 12.61 -4.34 10.34
CA ASP A 38 12.88 -5.58 9.61
C ASP A 38 11.62 -6.45 9.43
N SER A 39 10.63 -6.29 10.30
CA SER A 39 9.43 -7.12 10.30
C SER A 39 8.21 -6.45 9.65
N GLY A 40 8.25 -5.16 9.37
CA GLY A 40 7.11 -4.48 8.78
C GLY A 40 7.24 -2.97 8.70
N VAL A 41 6.15 -2.35 8.26
CA VAL A 41 6.07 -0.91 8.03
C VAL A 41 4.91 -0.34 8.83
N ARG A 42 5.19 0.69 9.63
CA ARG A 42 4.12 1.44 10.30
C ARG A 42 3.62 2.50 9.33
N GLN A 43 2.32 2.50 9.09
CA GLN A 43 1.69 3.34 8.08
C GLN A 43 0.57 4.18 8.67
N LEU A 44 0.39 5.38 8.09
CA LEU A 44 -0.75 6.24 8.37
C LEU A 44 -1.77 6.06 7.25
N LEU A 45 -3.00 5.71 7.63
CA LEU A 45 -4.08 5.43 6.67
C LEU A 45 -5.25 6.39 6.85
N ARG A 46 -5.90 6.70 5.73
CA ARG A 46 -7.28 7.22 5.72
C ARG A 46 -8.17 6.13 5.17
N CYS A 47 -9.21 5.79 5.92
CA CYS A 47 -10.11 4.70 5.57
C CYS A 47 -11.54 5.20 5.48
N ASP A 48 -12.25 4.74 4.44
CA ASP A 48 -13.69 4.91 4.33
C ASP A 48 -14.32 3.60 4.80
N PHE A 49 -14.74 3.57 6.07
CA PHE A 49 -15.33 2.36 6.67
C PHE A 49 -16.76 2.15 6.21
N ARG A 50 -17.13 0.88 6.00
CA ARG A 50 -18.51 0.49 5.77
C ARG A 50 -19.30 0.60 7.09
N ASP A 51 -20.61 0.73 6.99
CA ASP A 51 -21.48 0.78 8.17
C ASP A 51 -21.25 -0.44 9.07
N GLY A 52 -21.08 -0.18 10.36
CA GLY A 52 -20.84 -1.21 11.36
C GLY A 52 -19.39 -1.63 11.52
N PHE A 53 -18.47 -1.07 10.76
CA PHE A 53 -17.03 -1.36 10.86
C PHE A 53 -16.26 -0.14 11.37
N GLY A 54 -15.12 -0.39 11.97
CA GLY A 54 -14.24 0.64 12.49
C GLY A 54 -12.77 0.23 12.41
N PRO A 55 -11.87 1.07 12.94
CA PRO A 55 -10.41 0.85 12.81
C PRO A 55 -9.92 -0.50 13.33
N GLU A 56 -10.53 -1.03 14.38
CA GLU A 56 -10.15 -2.32 14.97
C GLU A 56 -10.32 -3.49 13.98
N ASP A 57 -11.26 -3.35 13.05
CA ASP A 57 -11.56 -4.38 12.06
C ASP A 57 -10.42 -4.54 11.04
N LEU A 58 -9.52 -3.58 10.92
CA LEU A 58 -8.33 -3.70 10.08
C LEU A 58 -7.42 -4.82 10.55
N SER A 59 -7.43 -5.14 11.84
CA SER A 59 -6.63 -6.23 12.41
C SER A 59 -7.13 -7.63 12.02
N ASP A 60 -8.29 -7.74 11.41
CA ASP A 60 -8.77 -9.01 10.86
C ASP A 60 -8.06 -9.38 9.56
N SER A 61 -7.37 -8.44 8.94
CA SER A 61 -6.49 -8.70 7.81
C SER A 61 -5.23 -9.45 8.27
N GLU A 62 -4.78 -10.41 7.48
CA GLU A 62 -3.63 -11.25 7.80
C GLU A 62 -2.33 -10.46 8.04
N HIS A 63 -2.14 -9.38 7.29
CA HIS A 63 -0.88 -8.63 7.29
C HIS A 63 -0.96 -7.27 7.97
N MET A 64 -2.08 -6.90 8.55
CA MET A 64 -2.27 -5.57 9.09
C MET A 64 -2.76 -5.62 10.53
N THR A 65 -2.13 -4.82 11.39
CA THR A 65 -2.52 -4.68 12.79
C THR A 65 -2.82 -3.23 13.07
N PHE A 66 -4.02 -2.95 13.54
CA PHE A 66 -4.40 -1.61 14.00
C PHE A 66 -3.66 -1.28 15.30
N GLU A 67 -3.07 -0.09 15.38
CA GLU A 67 -2.36 0.37 16.58
C GLU A 67 -3.08 1.49 17.30
N THR A 68 -3.42 2.56 16.60
CA THR A 68 -4.09 3.71 17.20
C THR A 68 -4.77 4.59 16.15
N THR A 69 -5.65 5.47 16.62
CA THR A 69 -6.27 6.49 15.79
C THR A 69 -5.71 7.86 16.21
N LEU A 70 -5.34 8.67 15.25
CA LEU A 70 -4.93 10.05 15.50
C LEU A 70 -6.14 10.95 15.37
N HIS A 71 -6.14 12.06 16.12
CA HIS A 71 -7.17 13.07 15.99
C HIS A 71 -6.78 14.05 14.88
N GLY A 72 -7.54 14.02 13.79
CA GLY A 72 -7.38 14.95 12.70
C GLY A 72 -8.30 16.14 12.82
N GLU A 73 -8.06 17.14 11.98
CA GLU A 73 -8.95 18.29 11.86
C GLU A 73 -10.25 17.90 11.14
N GLU A 74 -11.34 18.60 11.42
CA GLU A 74 -12.63 18.45 10.73
C GLU A 74 -13.23 17.03 10.76
N GLY A 75 -12.97 16.30 11.84
CA GLY A 75 -13.52 14.94 12.00
C GLY A 75 -12.77 13.86 11.22
N GLU A 76 -11.67 14.19 10.55
CA GLU A 76 -10.79 13.20 9.98
C GLU A 76 -9.97 12.55 11.09
N ASN A 77 -10.05 11.23 11.20
CA ASN A 77 -9.31 10.47 12.20
C ASN A 77 -8.46 9.41 11.48
N PRO A 78 -7.27 9.81 10.99
CA PRO A 78 -6.40 8.83 10.34
C PRO A 78 -5.95 7.78 11.35
N VAL A 79 -5.74 6.57 10.86
CA VAL A 79 -5.37 5.42 11.67
C VAL A 79 -3.93 5.00 11.42
N VAL A 80 -3.28 4.53 12.49
CA VAL A 80 -1.94 3.99 12.43
C VAL A 80 -2.04 2.47 12.47
N VAL A 81 -1.41 1.82 11.49
CA VAL A 81 -1.35 0.36 11.39
C VAL A 81 0.09 -0.11 11.24
N PHE A 82 0.33 -1.37 11.61
CA PHE A 82 1.57 -2.05 11.30
C PHE A 82 1.30 -3.07 10.19
N ASN A 83 1.99 -2.91 9.05
CA ASN A 83 1.80 -3.73 7.86
C ASN A 83 3.00 -4.65 7.67
N THR A 84 2.76 -5.97 7.70
CA THR A 84 3.80 -6.99 7.55
C THR A 84 3.78 -7.67 6.18
N HIS A 85 3.02 -7.13 5.22
CA HIS A 85 2.94 -7.73 3.89
C HIS A 85 4.29 -7.65 3.18
N PRO A 86 4.75 -8.75 2.55
CA PRO A 86 6.06 -8.76 1.87
C PRO A 86 6.23 -7.66 0.82
N LEU A 87 5.18 -7.32 0.09
CA LEU A 87 5.24 -6.26 -0.92
C LEU A 87 5.40 -4.87 -0.29
N ALA A 88 4.75 -4.62 0.85
CA ALA A 88 4.91 -3.37 1.58
C ALA A 88 6.33 -3.22 2.12
N ILE A 89 6.88 -4.29 2.68
CA ILE A 89 8.26 -4.32 3.18
C ILE A 89 9.24 -4.07 2.01
N ALA A 90 9.05 -4.76 0.90
CA ALA A 90 9.90 -4.60 -0.28
C ALA A 90 9.86 -3.16 -0.80
N GLY A 91 8.69 -2.52 -0.82
CA GLY A 91 8.53 -1.15 -1.31
C GLY A 91 9.35 -0.12 -0.55
N VAL A 92 9.64 -0.36 0.72
CA VAL A 92 10.44 0.56 1.55
C VAL A 92 11.89 0.10 1.74
N ASP A 93 12.16 -1.17 1.47
CA ASP A 93 13.47 -1.78 1.73
C ASP A 93 14.41 -1.76 0.51
N PHE A 94 13.88 -1.58 -0.68
CA PHE A 94 14.70 -1.46 -1.90
C PHE A 94 15.42 -0.11 -1.90
N PRO A 95 16.77 -0.09 -1.93
CA PRO A 95 17.53 1.16 -1.76
C PRO A 95 17.39 2.15 -2.92
N ASP A 96 17.06 1.65 -4.11
CA ASP A 96 17.07 2.46 -5.34
C ASP A 96 15.68 2.87 -5.80
N ILE A 97 14.66 2.64 -4.99
CA ILE A 97 13.29 3.05 -5.28
C ILE A 97 12.63 3.71 -4.07
N ALA A 98 11.60 4.49 -4.35
CA ALA A 98 10.70 5.03 -3.33
C ALA A 98 9.26 4.83 -3.77
N VAL A 99 8.44 4.29 -2.88
CA VAL A 99 6.99 4.29 -3.05
C VAL A 99 6.48 5.66 -2.65
N LEU A 100 5.74 6.31 -3.55
CA LEU A 100 5.26 7.68 -3.33
C LEU A 100 3.83 7.66 -2.78
N PRO A 101 3.65 8.01 -1.50
CA PRO A 101 2.30 8.22 -0.97
C PRO A 101 1.67 9.50 -1.57
N PRO A 102 0.34 9.61 -1.60
CA PRO A 102 -0.61 8.59 -1.18
C PRO A 102 -0.80 7.51 -2.25
N TYR A 103 -1.16 6.30 -1.79
CA TYR A 103 -1.60 5.24 -2.70
C TYR A 103 -2.80 4.52 -2.10
N THR A 104 -3.58 3.83 -2.95
CA THR A 104 -4.91 3.39 -2.57
C THR A 104 -5.18 1.92 -2.82
N PHE A 105 -6.05 1.38 -1.95
CA PHE A 105 -6.70 0.09 -2.12
C PHE A 105 -8.20 0.35 -2.22
N THR A 106 -8.80 -0.05 -3.34
CA THR A 106 -10.23 0.12 -3.59
C THR A 106 -10.82 -1.14 -4.23
N GLU A 107 -12.12 -1.13 -4.49
CA GLU A 107 -12.77 -2.22 -5.22
C GLU A 107 -12.22 -2.41 -6.63
N ASP A 108 -11.60 -1.38 -7.20
CA ASP A 108 -10.95 -1.45 -8.51
C ASP A 108 -9.54 -2.05 -8.44
N GLY A 109 -8.98 -2.21 -7.24
CA GLY A 109 -7.66 -2.77 -7.01
C GLY A 109 -6.71 -1.85 -6.29
N ILE A 110 -5.41 -2.04 -6.55
CA ILE A 110 -4.33 -1.27 -5.95
C ILE A 110 -3.70 -0.37 -7.00
N SER A 111 -3.40 0.86 -6.62
CA SER A 111 -2.75 1.85 -7.47
C SER A 111 -1.60 2.49 -6.71
N ILE A 112 -0.37 2.35 -7.22
CA ILE A 112 0.86 2.81 -6.55
C ILE A 112 1.75 3.53 -7.56
N THR A 113 2.42 4.58 -7.11
CA THR A 113 3.46 5.26 -7.90
C THR A 113 4.82 5.00 -7.25
N LEU A 114 5.79 4.63 -8.07
CA LEU A 114 7.18 4.44 -7.68
C LEU A 114 8.07 5.47 -8.36
N ARG A 115 9.11 5.89 -7.66
CA ARG A 115 10.19 6.68 -8.23
C ARG A 115 11.51 5.99 -7.94
N GLY A 116 12.38 5.91 -8.93
CA GLY A 116 13.68 5.30 -8.71
C GLY A 116 14.52 5.17 -9.96
N VAL A 117 15.69 4.53 -9.81
CA VAL A 117 16.53 4.19 -10.95
C VAL A 117 15.97 2.98 -11.67
N SER A 118 16.19 2.91 -12.99
CA SER A 118 15.63 1.84 -13.84
C SER A 118 15.93 0.44 -13.33
N SER A 119 17.17 0.19 -12.88
CA SER A 119 17.56 -1.12 -12.36
C SER A 119 16.81 -1.48 -11.06
N GLY A 120 16.60 -0.51 -10.18
CA GLY A 120 15.86 -0.70 -8.94
C GLY A 120 14.39 -1.02 -9.22
N ILE A 121 13.78 -0.28 -10.13
CA ILE A 121 12.40 -0.52 -10.54
C ILE A 121 12.24 -1.91 -11.16
N SER A 122 13.16 -2.31 -12.02
CA SER A 122 13.14 -3.66 -12.64
C SER A 122 13.23 -4.77 -11.60
N LYS A 123 14.08 -4.60 -10.59
CA LYS A 123 14.23 -5.58 -9.50
C LYS A 123 12.96 -5.66 -8.66
N PHE A 124 12.35 -4.51 -8.34
CA PHE A 124 11.10 -4.48 -7.60
C PHE A 124 9.98 -5.15 -8.38
N LEU A 125 9.85 -4.86 -9.67
CA LEU A 125 8.83 -5.49 -10.52
C LEU A 125 9.01 -7.00 -10.62
N ALA A 126 10.26 -7.49 -10.68
CA ALA A 126 10.53 -8.92 -10.68
C ALA A 126 10.04 -9.59 -9.39
N LEU A 127 10.29 -8.97 -8.23
CA LEU A 127 9.79 -9.45 -6.96
C LEU A 127 8.26 -9.39 -6.89
N ALA A 128 7.67 -8.28 -7.35
CA ALA A 128 6.23 -8.10 -7.34
C ALA A 128 5.52 -9.17 -8.17
N ARG A 129 6.10 -9.61 -9.28
CA ARG A 129 5.54 -10.67 -10.12
C ARG A 129 5.44 -12.01 -9.40
N GLU A 130 6.34 -12.29 -8.47
CA GLU A 130 6.31 -13.52 -7.68
C GLU A 130 5.24 -13.47 -6.59
N ILE A 131 5.00 -12.30 -6.01
CA ILE A 131 4.05 -12.10 -4.92
C ILE A 131 2.65 -11.82 -5.48
N MET A 132 2.57 -10.85 -6.38
CA MET A 132 1.31 -10.37 -6.95
C MET A 132 1.61 -9.69 -8.29
N PRO A 133 1.47 -10.43 -9.42
CA PRO A 133 1.78 -9.87 -10.74
C PRO A 133 0.95 -8.63 -11.05
N THR A 134 1.61 -7.57 -11.52
CA THR A 134 0.94 -6.33 -11.92
C THR A 134 0.12 -6.52 -13.19
N ASP A 135 -1.02 -5.85 -13.26
CA ASP A 135 -1.83 -5.81 -14.48
C ASP A 135 -1.34 -4.77 -15.46
N LYS A 136 -0.93 -3.62 -14.92
CA LYS A 136 -0.46 -2.49 -15.74
C LYS A 136 0.78 -1.86 -15.12
N VAL A 137 1.75 -1.57 -15.98
CA VAL A 137 2.93 -0.78 -15.64
C VAL A 137 3.00 0.37 -16.65
N LYS A 138 3.03 1.60 -16.16
CA LYS A 138 3.14 2.77 -17.00
C LYS A 138 4.27 3.66 -16.52
N VAL A 139 5.22 3.95 -17.39
CA VAL A 139 6.25 4.96 -17.12
C VAL A 139 5.59 6.33 -17.30
N ILE A 140 5.54 7.12 -16.23
CA ILE A 140 4.92 8.45 -16.22
C ILE A 140 5.94 9.50 -16.62
N ASN A 141 7.15 9.36 -16.09
CA ASN A 141 8.22 10.31 -16.34
C ASN A 141 9.57 9.61 -16.29
N GLU A 142 10.48 10.04 -17.17
CA GLU A 142 11.84 9.52 -17.25
C GLU A 142 12.79 10.69 -17.20
N GLU A 143 13.63 10.72 -16.17
CA GLU A 143 14.62 11.78 -15.94
C GLU A 143 16.03 11.19 -15.97
N ASP A 144 16.93 11.84 -16.63
CA ASP A 144 18.34 11.43 -16.68
C ASP A 144 19.09 11.77 -15.38
#